data_b1361da2668c4399ee51db54ee0878e5
#
_entry.id   b1361da2668c4399ee51db54ee0878e5
#
_cell.length_a   1.000
_cell.length_b   1.000
_cell.length_c   1.000
_cell.angle_alpha   90.00
_cell.angle_beta   90.00
_cell.angle_gamma   90.00
#
_symmetry.space_group_name_H-M   'P 1'
#
loop_
_entity.id
_entity.type
_entity.pdbx_description
1 polymer ?
#
loop_
_entity_poly.entity_id
_entity_poly.type
_entity_poly.pdbx_seq_one_letter_code
_entity_poly.pdbx_strand_id
1 'polypeptide(L)'
;MYLNNFQSYTFGAILIFFLCFAACEKGILNGPLLSYGEKVELQKSQSILFGTDTNNGLKLTVNTINDSRCPKDVNCIRAGEAAVKITIYDIKENSATFNLYYGEKSHFKPDTVNFSIDKKIYKVILFDVNPYPQTSVTQDSLKAKLTLLNN
;
A
#
# COMPACT_ATOMS: atom_id res chain seq x y z
N MET A 1 17.60 -41.45 50.09
CA MET A 1 16.42 -41.78 49.27
C MET A 1 15.75 -40.51 48.79
N TYR A 2 16.48 -39.71 47.94
CA TYR A 2 16.04 -38.44 47.38
C TYR A 2 16.67 -38.22 46.00
N LEU A 3 16.30 -39.01 44.98
CA LEU A 3 16.78 -38.83 43.61
C LEU A 3 15.73 -39.32 42.60
N ASN A 4 14.54 -38.75 42.53
CA ASN A 4 13.62 -39.11 41.46
C ASN A 4 12.63 -38.00 40.99
N ASN A 5 12.77 -36.74 41.48
CA ASN A 5 11.83 -35.70 41.05
C ASN A 5 12.38 -34.64 40.08
N PHE A 6 13.66 -34.72 39.68
CA PHE A 6 14.25 -33.67 38.83
C PHE A 6 14.06 -33.94 37.34
N GLN A 7 13.75 -35.16 36.93
CA GLN A 7 13.64 -35.54 35.51
C GLN A 7 12.25 -35.28 34.92
N SER A 8 11.24 -35.11 35.74
CA SER A 8 9.85 -34.89 35.28
C SER A 8 9.58 -33.44 34.82
N TYR A 9 10.28 -32.46 35.39
CA TYR A 9 10.08 -31.03 35.06
C TYR A 9 10.76 -30.59 33.76
N THR A 10 11.84 -31.26 33.36
CA THR A 10 12.55 -30.92 32.11
C THR A 10 11.78 -31.36 30.86
N PHE A 11 11.07 -32.47 30.90
CA PHE A 11 10.24 -32.92 29.76
C PHE A 11 8.99 -32.04 29.58
N GLY A 12 8.37 -31.57 30.66
CA GLY A 12 7.22 -30.66 30.60
C GLY A 12 7.59 -29.27 30.04
N ALA A 13 8.73 -28.73 30.45
CA ALA A 13 9.20 -27.42 29.99
C ALA A 13 9.57 -27.42 28.50
N ILE A 14 10.17 -28.49 27.98
CA ILE A 14 10.53 -28.63 26.56
C ILE A 14 9.27 -28.76 25.70
N LEU A 15 8.23 -29.47 26.16
CA LEU A 15 6.98 -29.63 25.42
C LEU A 15 6.21 -28.30 25.30
N ILE A 16 6.20 -27.46 26.34
CA ILE A 16 5.57 -26.14 26.34
C ILE A 16 6.31 -25.16 25.41
N PHE A 17 7.64 -25.23 25.35
CA PHE A 17 8.44 -24.39 24.48
C PHE A 17 8.23 -24.70 22.98
N PHE A 18 7.93 -25.97 22.63
CA PHE A 18 7.68 -26.37 21.23
C PHE A 18 6.28 -25.97 20.74
N LEU A 19 5.30 -25.79 21.63
CA LEU A 19 3.94 -25.37 21.26
C LEU A 19 3.83 -23.86 20.95
N CYS A 20 4.80 -23.02 21.34
CA CYS A 20 4.79 -21.60 21.05
C CYS A 20 5.23 -21.23 19.62
N PHE A 21 5.81 -22.16 18.84
CA PHE A 21 6.27 -21.88 17.48
C PHE A 21 5.24 -22.17 16.36
N ALA A 22 4.05 -22.67 16.68
CA ALA A 22 3.07 -23.08 15.67
C ALA A 22 2.03 -21.99 15.31
N ALA A 23 2.10 -20.80 15.89
CA ALA A 23 1.20 -19.69 15.57
C ALA A 23 1.87 -18.67 14.63
N CYS A 24 2.36 -19.14 13.48
CA CYS A 24 2.58 -18.24 12.35
C CYS A 24 1.24 -18.12 11.61
N GLU A 25 0.37 -17.24 12.07
CA GLU A 25 -0.82 -16.89 11.31
C GLU A 25 -0.38 -16.24 10.01
N LYS A 26 -0.71 -16.89 8.88
CA LYS A 26 -0.62 -16.29 7.55
C LYS A 26 -1.39 -14.98 7.62
N GLY A 27 -0.67 -13.87 7.40
CA GLY A 27 -1.23 -12.54 7.56
C GLY A 27 -2.48 -12.36 6.69
N ILE A 28 -3.64 -12.38 7.34
CA ILE A 28 -4.87 -11.86 6.78
C ILE A 28 -4.59 -10.38 6.50
N LEU A 29 -4.83 -9.93 5.27
CA LEU A 29 -4.70 -8.53 4.90
C LEU A 29 -5.69 -7.72 5.74
N ASN A 30 -5.24 -7.17 6.86
CA ASN A 30 -6.06 -6.37 7.76
C ASN A 30 -6.09 -4.92 7.24
N GLY A 31 -7.28 -4.38 7.03
CA GLY A 31 -7.50 -3.00 6.59
C GLY A 31 -8.94 -2.78 6.17
N PRO A 32 -9.38 -1.51 6.02
CA PRO A 32 -10.68 -1.23 5.44
C PRO A 32 -10.73 -1.77 4.01
N LEU A 33 -11.82 -2.48 3.70
CA LEU A 33 -12.07 -3.08 2.38
C LEU A 33 -12.94 -2.13 1.55
N LEU A 34 -12.45 -1.77 0.37
CA LEU A 34 -13.19 -0.99 -0.63
C LEU A 34 -13.52 -1.86 -1.85
N SER A 35 -14.64 -1.56 -2.49
CA SER A 35 -14.98 -2.17 -3.78
C SER A 35 -14.09 -1.63 -4.88
N TYR A 36 -13.81 -2.46 -5.91
CA TYR A 36 -13.14 -1.97 -7.11
C TYR A 36 -13.92 -0.83 -7.74
N GLY A 37 -13.22 0.24 -8.14
CA GLY A 37 -13.81 1.45 -8.71
C GLY A 37 -14.10 2.56 -7.69
N GLU A 38 -14.11 2.28 -6.41
CA GLU A 38 -14.22 3.32 -5.40
C GLU A 38 -12.95 4.16 -5.34
N LYS A 39 -13.11 5.47 -5.10
CA LYS A 39 -11.99 6.42 -4.97
C LYS A 39 -11.60 6.56 -3.50
N VAL A 40 -10.30 6.55 -3.26
CA VAL A 40 -9.73 6.72 -1.92
C VAL A 40 -8.63 7.78 -1.92
N GLU A 41 -8.45 8.44 -0.79
CA GLU A 41 -7.34 9.36 -0.54
C GLU A 41 -6.39 8.74 0.49
N LEU A 42 -5.15 8.52 0.08
CA LEU A 42 -4.11 7.91 0.91
C LEU A 42 -2.90 8.83 1.04
N GLN A 43 -2.37 8.92 2.26
CA GLN A 43 -1.08 9.53 2.55
C GLN A 43 0.07 8.56 2.29
N LYS A 44 1.29 9.08 2.31
CA LYS A 44 2.50 8.26 2.33
C LYS A 44 2.43 7.18 3.41
N SER A 45 2.85 5.97 3.08
CA SER A 45 2.86 4.77 3.93
C SER A 45 1.47 4.25 4.33
N GLN A 46 0.39 4.83 3.86
CA GLN A 46 -0.95 4.28 4.05
C GLN A 46 -1.28 3.19 3.03
N SER A 47 -2.12 2.27 3.47
CA SER A 47 -2.58 1.14 2.67
C SER A 47 -4.09 0.99 2.75
N ILE A 48 -4.67 0.46 1.68
CA ILE A 48 -6.08 0.10 1.58
C ILE A 48 -6.22 -1.26 0.90
N LEU A 49 -7.27 -1.99 1.22
CA LEU A 49 -7.62 -3.24 0.56
C LEU A 49 -8.75 -3.00 -0.43
N PHE A 50 -8.58 -3.44 -1.68
CA PHE A 50 -9.60 -3.46 -2.72
C PHE A 50 -10.03 -4.89 -3.00
N GLY A 51 -11.34 -5.13 -3.05
CA GLY A 51 -11.87 -6.46 -3.36
C GLY A 51 -13.32 -6.62 -2.97
N THR A 52 -13.85 -7.81 -3.18
CA THR A 52 -15.19 -8.21 -2.72
C THR A 52 -15.12 -8.89 -1.35
N ASP A 53 -13.97 -9.43 -1.02
CA ASP A 53 -13.67 -10.08 0.26
C ASP A 53 -12.18 -9.98 0.58
N THR A 54 -11.81 -10.23 1.83
CA THR A 54 -10.42 -10.13 2.32
C THR A 54 -9.50 -11.24 1.81
N ASN A 55 -10.06 -12.34 1.29
CA ASN A 55 -9.29 -13.50 0.81
C ASN A 55 -8.90 -13.39 -0.67
N ASN A 56 -9.55 -12.49 -1.43
CA ASN A 56 -9.30 -12.27 -2.85
C ASN A 56 -9.00 -10.80 -3.18
N GLY A 57 -8.71 -10.01 -2.18
CA GLY A 57 -8.41 -8.58 -2.33
C GLY A 57 -6.98 -8.31 -2.77
N LEU A 58 -6.77 -7.07 -3.24
CA LEU A 58 -5.46 -6.49 -3.51
C LEU A 58 -5.19 -5.37 -2.51
N LYS A 59 -4.04 -5.44 -1.83
CA LYS A 59 -3.57 -4.37 -0.93
C LYS A 59 -2.79 -3.36 -1.74
N LEU A 60 -3.28 -2.13 -1.82
CA LEU A 60 -2.58 -1.00 -2.41
C LEU A 60 -1.93 -0.17 -1.30
N THR A 61 -0.64 0.12 -1.46
CA THR A 61 0.15 0.94 -0.54
C THR A 61 0.75 2.12 -1.29
N VAL A 62 0.59 3.32 -0.75
CA VAL A 62 1.30 4.52 -1.24
C VAL A 62 2.67 4.58 -0.57
N ASN A 63 3.74 4.37 -1.33
CA ASN A 63 5.11 4.36 -0.80
C ASN A 63 5.64 5.77 -0.59
N THR A 64 5.53 6.63 -1.63
CA THR A 64 5.98 8.02 -1.60
C THR A 64 5.06 8.91 -2.41
N ILE A 65 4.95 10.17 -2.00
CA ILE A 65 4.34 11.25 -2.75
C ILE A 65 5.37 12.38 -2.80
N ASN A 66 5.80 12.76 -4.00
CA ASN A 66 6.68 13.90 -4.25
C ASN A 66 5.94 14.88 -5.14
N ASP A 67 5.67 16.08 -4.63
CA ASP A 67 4.97 17.12 -5.35
C ASP A 67 5.93 18.26 -5.73
N SER A 68 6.18 18.37 -7.02
CA SER A 68 7.00 19.44 -7.63
C SER A 68 6.17 20.39 -8.48
N ARG A 69 4.82 20.35 -8.36
CA ARG A 69 3.94 21.31 -9.04
C ARG A 69 4.24 22.73 -8.56
N CYS A 70 4.07 23.69 -9.45
CA CYS A 70 4.25 25.09 -9.09
C CYS A 70 3.25 25.50 -7.99
N PRO A 71 3.73 26.02 -6.84
CA PRO A 71 2.84 26.49 -5.79
C PRO A 71 1.94 27.63 -6.29
N LYS A 72 0.72 27.72 -5.76
CA LYS A 72 -0.28 28.73 -6.18
C LYS A 72 0.15 30.18 -5.90
N ASP A 73 1.03 30.36 -4.94
CA ASP A 73 1.48 31.65 -4.40
C ASP A 73 2.78 32.14 -5.02
N VAL A 74 3.30 31.46 -6.06
CA VAL A 74 4.52 31.85 -6.78
C VAL A 74 4.35 31.66 -8.29
N ASN A 75 5.21 32.31 -9.07
CA ASN A 75 5.30 32.14 -10.52
C ASN A 75 6.47 31.22 -10.86
N CYS A 76 6.21 30.14 -11.60
CA CYS A 76 7.20 29.18 -12.03
C CYS A 76 7.37 29.19 -13.55
N ILE A 77 8.56 28.83 -14.03
CA ILE A 77 8.84 28.66 -15.46
C ILE A 77 8.15 27.38 -15.99
N ARG A 78 7.92 26.38 -15.13
CA ARG A 78 7.26 25.11 -15.46
C ARG A 78 6.18 24.82 -14.44
N ALA A 79 5.08 24.22 -14.91
CA ALA A 79 3.96 23.84 -14.04
C ALA A 79 4.33 22.72 -13.05
N GLY A 80 5.25 21.83 -13.46
CA GLY A 80 5.69 20.69 -12.64
C GLY A 80 4.62 19.60 -12.49
N GLU A 81 4.94 18.60 -11.66
CA GLU A 81 4.10 17.42 -11.49
C GLU A 81 4.20 16.87 -10.07
N ALA A 82 3.18 16.12 -9.66
CA ALA A 82 3.23 15.25 -8.49
C ALA A 82 3.52 13.81 -8.93
N ALA A 83 4.51 13.18 -8.31
CA ALA A 83 4.88 11.78 -8.53
C ALA A 83 4.47 10.94 -7.33
N VAL A 84 3.67 9.90 -7.56
CA VAL A 84 3.18 8.97 -6.54
C VAL A 84 3.70 7.57 -6.84
N LYS A 85 4.52 7.03 -5.95
CA LYS A 85 4.96 5.64 -6.02
C LYS A 85 4.02 4.77 -5.21
N ILE A 86 3.46 3.75 -5.84
CA ILE A 86 2.56 2.77 -5.22
C ILE A 86 3.10 1.35 -5.38
N THR A 87 2.74 0.48 -4.45
CA THR A 87 2.93 -0.97 -4.58
C THR A 87 1.60 -1.66 -4.31
N ILE A 88 1.27 -2.64 -5.13
CA ILE A 88 0.06 -3.46 -5.02
C ILE A 88 0.50 -4.90 -4.76
N TYR A 89 -0.13 -5.54 -3.77
CA TYR A 89 0.13 -6.92 -3.35
C TYR A 89 -1.16 -7.73 -3.41
N ASP A 90 -1.04 -8.99 -3.80
CA ASP A 90 -2.08 -9.99 -3.57
C ASP A 90 -1.86 -10.75 -2.25
N ILE A 91 -2.78 -11.65 -1.90
CA ILE A 91 -2.68 -12.50 -0.70
C ILE A 91 -1.54 -13.53 -0.77
N LYS A 92 -0.97 -13.78 -1.97
CA LYS A 92 0.16 -14.68 -2.20
C LYS A 92 1.49 -13.94 -2.20
N GLU A 93 1.47 -12.64 -1.81
CA GLU A 93 2.63 -11.74 -1.81
C GLU A 93 3.21 -11.44 -3.22
N ASN A 94 2.51 -11.80 -4.32
CA ASN A 94 2.87 -11.25 -5.61
C ASN A 94 2.65 -9.75 -5.58
N SER A 95 3.62 -9.00 -6.13
CA SER A 95 3.56 -7.54 -6.06
C SER A 95 3.92 -6.88 -7.37
N ALA A 96 3.37 -5.69 -7.59
CA ALA A 96 3.70 -4.81 -8.69
C ALA A 96 3.86 -3.37 -8.17
N THR A 97 4.91 -2.69 -8.61
CA THR A 97 5.23 -1.33 -8.18
C THR A 97 5.23 -0.40 -9.37
N PHE A 98 4.57 0.77 -9.22
CA PHE A 98 4.40 1.75 -10.28
C PHE A 98 4.68 3.16 -9.78
N ASN A 99 5.11 4.03 -10.70
CA ASN A 99 5.09 5.47 -10.52
C ASN A 99 3.95 6.05 -11.36
N LEU A 100 3.06 6.79 -10.70
CA LEU A 100 1.96 7.52 -11.32
C LEU A 100 2.23 9.01 -11.20
N TYR A 101 1.78 9.79 -12.17
CA TYR A 101 2.08 11.22 -12.24
C TYR A 101 0.81 12.03 -12.43
N TYR A 102 0.72 13.16 -11.75
CA TYR A 102 -0.39 14.11 -11.86
C TYR A 102 0.13 15.53 -12.02
N GLY A 103 -0.41 16.29 -12.99
CA GLY A 103 0.00 17.67 -13.28
C GLY A 103 0.32 17.86 -14.75
N GLU A 104 1.50 18.39 -15.08
CA GLU A 104 1.91 18.62 -16.46
C GLU A 104 1.99 17.26 -17.21
N LYS A 105 1.12 17.11 -18.21
CA LYS A 105 1.03 15.84 -18.96
C LYS A 105 2.24 15.67 -19.86
N SER A 106 3.01 14.62 -19.60
CA SER A 106 4.03 14.11 -20.50
C SER A 106 3.58 12.75 -21.05
N HIS A 107 3.79 12.50 -22.33
CA HIS A 107 3.49 11.19 -22.95
C HIS A 107 4.21 10.01 -22.28
N PHE A 108 5.26 10.27 -21.52
CA PHE A 108 6.06 9.26 -20.83
C PHE A 108 5.75 9.10 -19.35
N LYS A 109 4.80 9.88 -18.81
CA LYS A 109 4.48 9.93 -17.38
C LYS A 109 3.00 9.66 -17.16
N PRO A 110 2.61 8.38 -17.00
CA PRO A 110 1.20 8.00 -16.93
C PRO A 110 0.58 8.35 -15.58
N ASP A 111 -0.68 8.82 -15.62
CA ASP A 111 -1.60 8.86 -14.49
C ASP A 111 -2.33 7.52 -14.28
N THR A 112 -2.28 6.66 -15.28
CA THR A 112 -3.01 5.38 -15.36
C THR A 112 -2.08 4.27 -15.80
N VAL A 113 -2.11 3.12 -15.11
CA VAL A 113 -1.33 1.94 -15.45
C VAL A 113 -2.22 0.70 -15.45
N ASN A 114 -2.15 -0.09 -16.52
CA ASN A 114 -2.71 -1.44 -16.58
C ASN A 114 -1.62 -2.45 -16.17
N PHE A 115 -1.99 -3.43 -15.38
CA PHE A 115 -1.07 -4.46 -14.90
C PHE A 115 -1.79 -5.79 -14.70
N SER A 116 -1.03 -6.86 -14.49
CA SER A 116 -1.56 -8.20 -14.25
C SER A 116 -0.97 -8.76 -12.96
N ILE A 117 -1.84 -9.30 -12.08
CA ILE A 117 -1.48 -10.09 -10.90
C ILE A 117 -2.35 -11.35 -10.91
N ASP A 118 -1.74 -12.51 -10.68
CA ASP A 118 -2.41 -13.82 -10.67
C ASP A 118 -3.31 -14.05 -11.91
N LYS A 119 -2.79 -13.68 -13.10
CA LYS A 119 -3.46 -13.79 -14.42
C LYS A 119 -4.73 -12.92 -14.59
N LYS A 120 -5.06 -12.06 -13.63
CA LYS A 120 -6.14 -11.09 -13.73
C LYS A 120 -5.59 -9.72 -14.11
N ILE A 121 -6.34 -8.99 -14.93
CA ILE A 121 -5.95 -7.67 -15.41
C ILE A 121 -6.63 -6.62 -14.53
N TYR A 122 -5.85 -5.64 -14.13
CA TYR A 122 -6.27 -4.53 -13.29
C TYR A 122 -5.81 -3.20 -13.90
N LYS A 123 -6.44 -2.12 -13.45
CA LYS A 123 -6.08 -0.77 -13.82
C LYS A 123 -6.06 0.11 -12.57
N VAL A 124 -4.96 0.80 -12.33
CA VAL A 124 -4.86 1.83 -11.30
C VAL A 124 -4.86 3.21 -11.94
N ILE A 125 -5.59 4.15 -11.34
CA ILE A 125 -5.73 5.52 -11.83
C ILE A 125 -5.44 6.48 -10.68
N LEU A 126 -4.56 7.46 -10.92
CA LEU A 126 -4.31 8.59 -10.04
C LEU A 126 -5.12 9.79 -10.56
N PHE A 127 -6.06 10.29 -9.75
CA PHE A 127 -6.92 11.41 -10.12
C PHE A 127 -6.39 12.77 -9.67
N ASP A 128 -5.71 12.79 -8.51
CA ASP A 128 -5.26 14.05 -7.91
C ASP A 128 -4.25 13.79 -6.80
N VAL A 129 -3.52 14.85 -6.43
CA VAL A 129 -2.68 14.91 -5.23
C VAL A 129 -3.03 16.19 -4.48
N ASN A 130 -3.51 16.05 -3.25
CA ASN A 130 -4.01 17.14 -2.41
C ASN A 130 -3.32 17.20 -1.05
N PRO A 131 -3.21 18.39 -0.43
CA PRO A 131 -3.59 19.70 -0.96
C PRO A 131 -2.70 20.12 -2.13
N TYR A 132 -3.19 21.06 -2.98
CA TYR A 132 -2.36 21.66 -4.02
C TYR A 132 -1.22 22.46 -3.38
N PRO A 133 0.01 22.45 -3.95
CA PRO A 133 1.15 23.09 -3.33
C PRO A 133 0.94 24.59 -3.09
N GLN A 134 1.39 25.01 -1.94
CA GLN A 134 1.58 26.39 -1.51
C GLN A 134 2.88 26.43 -0.69
N THR A 135 3.50 27.58 -0.55
CA THR A 135 4.77 27.70 0.21
C THR A 135 4.65 27.24 1.66
N SER A 136 3.42 27.28 2.22
CA SER A 136 3.09 26.80 3.58
C SER A 136 2.74 25.31 3.68
N VAL A 137 2.56 24.61 2.55
CA VAL A 137 2.15 23.18 2.56
C VAL A 137 3.38 22.28 2.68
N THR A 138 3.36 21.36 3.61
CA THR A 138 4.42 20.36 3.79
C THR A 138 4.15 19.10 2.96
N GLN A 139 5.20 18.42 2.50
CA GLN A 139 5.10 17.17 1.74
C GLN A 139 4.42 16.04 2.53
N ASP A 140 4.53 16.04 3.85
CA ASP A 140 3.93 15.01 4.72
C ASP A 140 2.40 15.11 4.83
N SER A 141 1.80 16.25 4.46
CA SER A 141 0.34 16.44 4.46
C SER A 141 -0.33 15.94 3.17
N LEU A 142 0.45 15.56 2.15
CA LEU A 142 -0.07 15.18 0.84
C LEU A 142 -0.84 13.88 0.86
N LYS A 143 -1.93 13.84 0.09
CA LYS A 143 -2.77 12.66 -0.16
C LYS A 143 -2.90 12.43 -1.66
N ALA A 144 -2.70 11.21 -2.08
CA ALA A 144 -2.99 10.76 -3.43
C ALA A 144 -4.44 10.28 -3.49
N LYS A 145 -5.24 10.82 -4.42
CA LYS A 145 -6.58 10.36 -4.73
C LYS A 145 -6.53 9.38 -5.89
N LEU A 146 -6.86 8.13 -5.62
CA LEU A 146 -6.71 7.05 -6.61
C LEU A 146 -7.85 6.04 -6.54
N THR A 147 -7.92 5.17 -7.53
CA THR A 147 -8.81 4.00 -7.57
C THR A 147 -8.11 2.81 -8.19
N LEU A 148 -8.62 1.63 -7.89
CA LEU A 148 -8.24 0.37 -8.51
C LEU A 148 -9.46 -0.27 -9.17
N LEU A 149 -9.34 -0.61 -10.45
CA LEU A 149 -10.36 -1.28 -11.25
C LEU A 149 -9.91 -2.70 -11.55
N ASN A 150 -10.86 -3.63 -11.60
CA ASN A 150 -10.68 -4.95 -12.20
C ASN A 150 -11.34 -4.95 -13.59
N ASN A 151 -10.67 -5.52 -14.57
CA ASN A 151 -11.19 -5.70 -15.94
C ASN A 151 -11.70 -7.12 -16.13
#